data_005375e0aac3d266a8a45d5ec93fdefc
#
_entry.id   005375e0aac3d266a8a45d5ec93fdefc
#
_cell.length_a   1.000
_cell.length_b   1.000
_cell.length_c   1.000
_cell.angle_alpha   90.00
_cell.angle_beta   90.00
_cell.angle_gamma   90.00
#
_symmetry.space_group_name_H-M   'P 1'
#
loop_
_entity.id
_entity.type
_entity.pdbx_description
1 polymer ?
#
loop_
_entity_poly.entity_id
_entity_poly.type
_entity_poly.pdbx_seq_one_letter_code
_entity_poly.pdbx_strand_id
1 'polypeptide(L)'
;MRAENICKAFGENVVLNKFTADFPDGSATAVMGRSGCGKSTLLMILMGLLPADSGVVDAPENRRISAVFQEDRLCENLTVSANIRLVTGKRLSAEELNGHLSAVGLEGCADKPVRELSGGMKRRTALLRAVLAEYDILFLDEPFKGLDEDTRLRVMEYTKKMTAGKTVVFVTHDSREFDFLADRVIEL
;
A
#
# COMPACT_ATOMS: atom_id res chain seq x y z
N MET A 1 -6.63 -13.33 7.20
CA MET A 1 -5.79 -12.76 8.29
C MET A 1 -6.69 -12.17 9.35
N ARG A 2 -6.36 -12.33 10.64
CA ARG A 2 -7.15 -11.80 11.77
C ARG A 2 -6.23 -11.13 12.80
N ALA A 3 -6.62 -9.97 13.30
CA ALA A 3 -6.01 -9.32 14.45
C ALA A 3 -6.91 -9.53 15.67
N GLU A 4 -6.36 -9.98 16.80
CA GLU A 4 -7.13 -10.24 18.03
C GLU A 4 -6.52 -9.49 19.21
N ASN A 5 -7.32 -8.62 19.84
CA ASN A 5 -6.99 -7.89 21.07
C ASN A 5 -5.64 -7.15 20.99
N ILE A 6 -5.32 -6.59 19.83
CA ILE A 6 -4.06 -5.86 19.63
C ILE A 6 -4.05 -4.60 20.50
N CYS A 7 -3.03 -4.51 21.35
CA CYS A 7 -2.73 -3.30 22.09
C CYS A 7 -1.35 -2.77 21.67
N LYS A 8 -1.23 -1.45 21.61
CA LYS A 8 0.04 -0.75 21.37
C LYS A 8 0.06 0.61 22.03
N ALA A 9 1.12 0.87 22.78
CA ALA A 9 1.38 2.17 23.36
C ALA A 9 2.82 2.64 23.07
N PHE A 10 3.04 3.92 23.05
CA PHE A 10 4.35 4.57 22.99
C PHE A 10 4.48 5.50 24.20
N GLY A 11 5.22 5.03 25.21
CA GLY A 11 5.22 5.67 26.52
C GLY A 11 3.83 5.66 27.14
N GLU A 12 3.30 6.81 27.52
CA GLU A 12 1.94 6.94 28.09
C GLU A 12 0.82 7.03 27.02
N ASN A 13 1.20 7.15 25.74
CA ASN A 13 0.22 7.31 24.65
C ASN A 13 -0.24 5.95 24.14
N VAL A 14 -1.46 5.55 24.50
CA VAL A 14 -2.13 4.35 24.00
C VAL A 14 -2.66 4.61 22.61
N VAL A 15 -2.11 3.90 21.61
CA VAL A 15 -2.46 4.05 20.18
C VAL A 15 -3.47 3.00 19.73
N LEU A 16 -3.32 1.76 20.20
CA LEU A 16 -4.28 0.69 19.95
C LEU A 16 -4.69 0.07 21.28
N ASN A 17 -6.01 -0.12 21.49
CA ASN A 17 -6.55 -0.69 22.70
C ASN A 17 -7.51 -1.83 22.38
N LYS A 18 -7.03 -3.08 22.54
CA LYS A 18 -7.79 -4.31 22.27
C LYS A 18 -8.46 -4.34 20.88
N PHE A 19 -7.75 -3.81 19.87
CA PHE A 19 -8.25 -3.81 18.51
C PHE A 19 -8.42 -5.25 18.01
N THR A 20 -9.59 -5.56 17.47
CA THR A 20 -9.91 -6.87 16.89
C THR A 20 -10.61 -6.67 15.56
N ALA A 21 -10.10 -7.29 14.51
CA ALA A 21 -10.70 -7.24 13.18
C ALA A 21 -10.26 -8.41 12.30
N ASP A 22 -11.13 -8.75 11.33
CA ASP A 22 -10.87 -9.74 10.29
C ASP A 22 -10.55 -9.05 8.96
N PHE A 23 -9.54 -9.56 8.28
CA PHE A 23 -9.12 -9.16 6.94
C PHE A 23 -9.23 -10.36 5.99
N PRO A 24 -10.39 -10.54 5.34
CA PRO A 24 -10.65 -11.72 4.52
C PRO A 24 -9.73 -11.80 3.31
N ASP A 25 -9.38 -13.01 2.91
CA ASP A 25 -8.59 -13.24 1.71
C ASP A 25 -9.39 -12.85 0.46
N GLY A 26 -8.68 -12.31 -0.53
CA GLY A 26 -9.27 -11.85 -1.79
C GLY A 26 -10.15 -10.59 -1.67
N SER A 27 -10.11 -9.89 -0.54
CA SER A 27 -10.93 -8.70 -0.25
C SER A 27 -10.06 -7.47 0.01
N ALA A 28 -10.53 -6.31 -0.43
CA ALA A 28 -9.95 -5.02 -0.13
C ALA A 28 -10.60 -4.42 1.13
N THR A 29 -9.84 -4.30 2.21
CA THR A 29 -10.30 -3.75 3.48
C THR A 29 -9.69 -2.37 3.72
N ALA A 30 -10.52 -1.34 3.82
CA ALA A 30 -10.12 -0.01 4.23
C ALA A 30 -10.08 0.11 5.76
N VAL A 31 -9.02 0.70 6.31
CA VAL A 31 -8.95 1.11 7.71
C VAL A 31 -9.08 2.62 7.79
N MET A 32 -10.15 3.07 8.40
CA MET A 32 -10.48 4.47 8.59
C MET A 32 -10.21 4.93 10.00
N GLY A 33 -10.14 6.23 10.19
CA GLY A 33 -9.98 6.87 11.49
C GLY A 33 -9.30 8.22 11.40
N ARG A 34 -9.34 8.99 12.48
CA ARG A 34 -8.73 10.33 12.54
C ARG A 34 -7.21 10.27 12.30
N SER A 35 -6.62 11.40 11.88
CA SER A 35 -5.16 11.49 11.80
C SER A 35 -4.55 11.23 13.20
N GLY A 36 -3.49 10.42 13.24
CA GLY A 36 -2.82 10.07 14.50
C GLY A 36 -3.49 8.98 15.35
N CYS A 37 -4.63 8.40 14.95
CA CYS A 37 -5.30 7.34 15.74
C CYS A 37 -4.61 5.97 15.69
N GLY A 38 -3.50 5.82 14.95
CA GLY A 38 -2.73 4.56 14.94
C GLY A 38 -2.86 3.70 13.70
N LYS A 39 -3.47 4.18 12.60
CA LYS A 39 -3.64 3.40 11.36
C LYS A 39 -2.33 2.85 10.79
N SER A 40 -1.30 3.69 10.64
CA SER A 40 0.02 3.25 10.17
C SER A 40 0.69 2.30 11.16
N THR A 41 0.46 2.50 12.47
CA THR A 41 0.92 1.58 13.52
C THR A 41 0.25 0.22 13.37
N LEU A 42 -1.06 0.19 13.15
CA LEU A 42 -1.79 -1.05 12.89
C LEU A 42 -1.24 -1.76 11.65
N LEU A 43 -1.06 -1.05 10.52
CA LEU A 43 -0.47 -1.65 9.33
C LEU A 43 0.91 -2.25 9.60
N MET A 44 1.79 -1.55 10.34
CA MET A 44 3.12 -2.07 10.69
C MET A 44 3.03 -3.33 11.55
N ILE A 45 2.08 -3.40 12.48
CA ILE A 45 1.83 -4.61 13.30
C ILE A 45 1.32 -5.76 12.44
N LEU A 46 0.35 -5.50 11.56
CA LEU A 46 -0.19 -6.51 10.64
C LEU A 46 0.87 -7.06 9.68
N MET A 47 1.84 -6.23 9.27
CA MET A 47 2.99 -6.65 8.46
C MET A 47 4.08 -7.37 9.25
N GLY A 48 4.00 -7.41 10.58
CA GLY A 48 5.08 -7.94 11.44
C GLY A 48 6.31 -7.06 11.54
N LEU A 49 6.23 -5.79 11.11
CA LEU A 49 7.34 -4.83 11.18
C LEU A 49 7.44 -4.13 12.54
N LEU A 50 6.38 -4.17 13.32
CA LEU A 50 6.30 -3.63 14.67
C LEU A 50 5.62 -4.65 15.58
N PRO A 51 6.21 -5.01 16.73
CA PRO A 51 5.54 -5.89 17.69
C PRO A 51 4.38 -5.17 18.38
N ALA A 52 3.26 -5.87 18.55
CA ALA A 52 2.21 -5.43 19.47
C ALA A 52 2.68 -5.62 20.91
N ASP A 53 2.16 -4.83 21.85
CA ASP A 53 2.44 -5.00 23.27
C ASP A 53 1.63 -6.17 23.86
N SER A 54 0.44 -6.44 23.30
CA SER A 54 -0.36 -7.64 23.54
C SER A 54 -1.30 -7.91 22.40
N GLY A 55 -1.93 -9.08 22.37
CA GLY A 55 -2.77 -9.56 21.27
C GLY A 55 -1.98 -10.38 20.26
N VAL A 56 -2.66 -10.88 19.24
CA VAL A 56 -2.09 -11.78 18.23
C VAL A 56 -2.56 -11.38 16.84
N VAL A 57 -1.68 -11.45 15.86
CA VAL A 57 -2.02 -11.43 14.44
C VAL A 57 -1.96 -12.85 13.92
N ASP A 58 -3.13 -13.45 13.69
CA ASP A 58 -3.27 -14.77 13.07
C ASP A 58 -3.22 -14.62 11.55
N ALA A 59 -2.13 -15.08 10.95
CA ALA A 59 -1.90 -15.02 9.52
C ALA A 59 -0.92 -16.12 9.08
N PRO A 60 -0.97 -16.59 7.81
CA PRO A 60 -0.03 -17.60 7.31
C PRO A 60 1.43 -17.19 7.53
N GLU A 61 2.26 -18.09 8.04
CA GLU A 61 3.66 -17.82 8.43
C GLU A 61 4.53 -17.35 7.24
N ASN A 62 4.34 -17.91 6.06
CA ASN A 62 5.17 -17.67 4.87
C ASN A 62 4.52 -16.74 3.85
N ARG A 63 3.58 -15.89 4.29
CA ARG A 63 2.92 -14.94 3.38
C ARG A 63 3.91 -13.93 2.79
N ARG A 64 3.84 -13.73 1.51
CA ARG A 64 4.57 -12.65 0.84
C ARG A 64 3.80 -11.36 1.03
N ILE A 65 4.49 -10.34 1.50
CA ILE A 65 3.91 -9.02 1.75
C ILE A 65 4.49 -8.03 0.75
N SER A 66 3.62 -7.22 0.15
CA SER A 66 4.02 -6.01 -0.54
C SER A 66 3.39 -4.79 0.14
N ALA A 67 4.08 -3.65 0.09
CA ALA A 67 3.58 -2.46 0.78
C ALA A 67 3.96 -1.15 0.07
N VAL A 68 3.04 -0.18 0.18
CA VAL A 68 3.30 1.25 0.01
C VAL A 68 3.23 1.89 1.39
N PHE A 69 4.31 2.52 1.81
CA PHE A 69 4.37 3.26 3.07
C PHE A 69 4.01 4.74 2.86
N GLN A 70 3.80 5.47 3.92
CA GLN A 70 3.59 6.92 3.84
C GLN A 70 4.77 7.63 3.16
N GLU A 71 5.99 7.15 3.38
CA GLU A 71 7.18 7.51 2.61
C GLU A 71 7.35 6.53 1.45
N ASP A 72 7.73 7.02 0.26
CA ASP A 72 7.77 6.19 -0.95
C ASP A 72 8.86 5.10 -0.95
N ARG A 73 9.90 5.26 -0.12
CA ARG A 73 11.01 4.30 0.08
C ARG A 73 11.58 3.76 -1.24
N LEU A 74 11.78 4.64 -2.19
CA LEU A 74 12.40 4.33 -3.49
C LEU A 74 13.91 4.46 -3.42
N CYS A 75 14.61 3.70 -4.29
CA CYS A 75 16.03 3.87 -4.51
C CYS A 75 16.24 5.08 -5.42
N GLU A 76 16.56 6.24 -4.86
CA GLU A 76 16.58 7.53 -5.57
C GLU A 76 17.61 7.61 -6.72
N ASN A 77 18.72 6.87 -6.61
CA ASN A 77 19.75 6.83 -7.63
C ASN A 77 19.47 5.82 -8.76
N LEU A 78 18.43 5.00 -8.62
CA LEU A 78 17.98 4.08 -9.64
C LEU A 78 16.89 4.72 -10.50
N THR A 79 16.76 4.23 -11.74
CA THR A 79 15.66 4.64 -12.63
C THR A 79 14.32 4.10 -12.14
N VAL A 80 13.24 4.63 -12.69
CA VAL A 80 11.86 4.13 -12.44
C VAL A 80 11.77 2.65 -12.78
N SER A 81 12.24 2.27 -13.98
CA SER A 81 12.24 0.86 -14.41
C SER A 81 13.07 -0.02 -13.50
N ALA A 82 14.25 0.44 -13.07
CA ALA A 82 15.11 -0.32 -12.16
C ALA A 82 14.45 -0.52 -10.80
N ASN A 83 13.80 0.50 -10.22
CA ASN A 83 13.03 0.36 -8.97
C ASN A 83 11.91 -0.69 -9.06
N ILE A 84 11.18 -0.73 -10.17
CA ILE A 84 10.12 -1.74 -10.38
C ILE A 84 10.75 -3.12 -10.58
N ARG A 85 11.85 -3.22 -11.31
CA ARG A 85 12.55 -4.50 -11.55
C ARG A 85 13.17 -5.12 -10.29
N LEU A 86 13.39 -4.36 -9.21
CA LEU A 86 13.81 -4.93 -7.92
C LEU A 86 12.83 -6.01 -7.41
N VAL A 87 11.55 -5.85 -7.70
CA VAL A 87 10.50 -6.78 -7.24
C VAL A 87 9.94 -7.67 -8.36
N THR A 88 10.02 -7.23 -9.62
CA THR A 88 9.51 -8.01 -10.76
C THR A 88 10.60 -8.85 -11.45
N GLY A 89 11.87 -8.52 -11.26
CA GLY A 89 12.97 -9.16 -11.97
C GLY A 89 12.81 -9.00 -13.48
N LYS A 90 12.90 -10.13 -14.20
CA LYS A 90 12.73 -10.22 -15.67
C LYS A 90 11.31 -10.65 -16.08
N ARG A 91 10.35 -10.74 -15.18
CA ARG A 91 8.97 -11.19 -15.46
C ARG A 91 8.21 -10.27 -16.42
N LEU A 92 8.56 -8.99 -16.44
CA LEU A 92 7.95 -8.00 -17.33
C LEU A 92 8.93 -7.65 -18.46
N SER A 93 8.45 -7.71 -19.69
CA SER A 93 9.13 -7.13 -20.85
C SER A 93 9.22 -5.59 -20.69
N ALA A 94 10.00 -4.95 -21.54
CA ALA A 94 10.06 -3.48 -21.56
C ALA A 94 8.73 -2.86 -22.03
N GLU A 95 8.05 -3.51 -22.96
CA GLU A 95 6.75 -3.07 -23.47
C GLU A 95 5.66 -3.15 -22.39
N GLU A 96 5.55 -4.26 -21.68
CA GLU A 96 4.61 -4.43 -20.57
C GLU A 96 4.85 -3.39 -19.48
N LEU A 97 6.13 -3.18 -19.10
CA LEU A 97 6.50 -2.17 -18.12
C LEU A 97 6.06 -0.76 -18.58
N ASN A 98 6.32 -0.41 -19.83
CA ASN A 98 5.89 0.88 -20.38
C ASN A 98 4.36 1.02 -20.40
N GLY A 99 3.63 -0.07 -20.66
CA GLY A 99 2.18 -0.11 -20.54
C GLY A 99 1.69 0.21 -19.13
N HIS A 100 2.32 -0.37 -18.10
CA HIS A 100 2.01 -0.07 -16.70
C HIS A 100 2.35 1.38 -16.33
N LEU A 101 3.49 1.88 -16.77
CA LEU A 101 3.89 3.28 -16.57
C LEU A 101 2.90 4.24 -17.21
N SER A 102 2.54 3.99 -18.46
CA SER A 102 1.54 4.80 -19.16
C SER A 102 0.20 4.76 -18.44
N ALA A 103 -0.26 3.60 -17.96
CA ALA A 103 -1.53 3.48 -17.25
C ALA A 103 -1.66 4.37 -16.01
N VAL A 104 -0.55 4.74 -15.37
CA VAL A 104 -0.53 5.63 -14.20
C VAL A 104 0.02 7.04 -14.51
N GLY A 105 0.14 7.41 -15.80
CA GLY A 105 0.62 8.74 -16.22
C GLY A 105 2.12 8.96 -15.96
N LEU A 106 2.93 7.93 -16.18
CA LEU A 106 4.39 7.96 -16.10
C LEU A 106 5.03 7.61 -17.45
N GLU A 107 4.36 7.91 -18.58
CA GLU A 107 4.88 7.66 -19.91
C GLU A 107 6.23 8.37 -20.13
N GLY A 108 7.17 7.66 -20.74
CA GLY A 108 8.51 8.18 -21.01
C GLY A 108 9.39 8.37 -19.78
N CYS A 109 8.97 7.86 -18.61
CA CYS A 109 9.73 8.02 -17.36
C CYS A 109 10.58 6.78 -17.00
N ALA A 110 10.53 5.71 -17.79
CA ALA A 110 11.21 4.44 -17.46
C ALA A 110 12.69 4.61 -17.08
N ASP A 111 13.41 5.42 -17.82
CA ASP A 111 14.86 5.62 -17.65
C ASP A 111 15.22 6.85 -16.81
N LYS A 112 14.24 7.59 -16.30
CA LYS A 112 14.49 8.72 -15.40
C LYS A 112 14.92 8.24 -14.02
N PRO A 113 16.00 8.78 -13.43
CA PRO A 113 16.35 8.55 -12.05
C PRO A 113 15.24 9.05 -11.12
N VAL A 114 14.92 8.28 -10.06
CA VAL A 114 13.84 8.61 -9.13
C VAL A 114 14.04 9.96 -8.45
N ARG A 115 15.27 10.37 -8.18
CA ARG A 115 15.58 11.70 -7.60
C ARG A 115 15.09 12.88 -8.45
N GLU A 116 14.87 12.69 -9.75
CA GLU A 116 14.41 13.73 -10.68
C GLU A 116 12.88 13.79 -10.81
N LEU A 117 12.18 12.89 -10.14
CA LEU A 117 10.72 12.82 -10.16
C LEU A 117 10.09 13.81 -9.17
N SER A 118 8.92 14.34 -9.53
CA SER A 118 8.05 15.03 -8.59
C SER A 118 7.53 14.08 -7.50
N GLY A 119 7.03 14.60 -6.39
CA GLY A 119 6.45 13.79 -5.31
C GLY A 119 5.33 12.86 -5.80
N GLY A 120 4.40 13.38 -6.61
CA GLY A 120 3.33 12.56 -7.18
C GLY A 120 3.84 11.49 -8.16
N MET A 121 4.93 11.73 -8.89
CA MET A 121 5.57 10.72 -9.74
C MET A 121 6.26 9.65 -8.90
N LYS A 122 6.94 10.03 -7.82
CA LYS A 122 7.54 9.08 -6.85
C LYS A 122 6.45 8.20 -6.24
N ARG A 123 5.34 8.81 -5.81
CA ARG A 123 4.19 8.08 -5.24
C ARG A 123 3.65 7.02 -6.19
N ARG A 124 3.40 7.39 -7.45
CA ARG A 124 2.95 6.47 -8.50
C ARG A 124 3.96 5.37 -8.79
N THR A 125 5.25 5.67 -8.77
CA THR A 125 6.33 4.68 -8.94
C THR A 125 6.35 3.68 -7.77
N ALA A 126 6.21 4.15 -6.53
CA ALA A 126 6.14 3.30 -5.35
C ALA A 126 4.92 2.37 -5.38
N LEU A 127 3.76 2.90 -5.81
CA LEU A 127 2.53 2.12 -5.98
C LEU A 127 2.70 1.04 -7.07
N LEU A 128 3.23 1.40 -8.25
CA LEU A 128 3.51 0.41 -9.30
C LEU A 128 4.45 -0.69 -8.81
N ARG A 129 5.54 -0.33 -8.13
CA ARG A 129 6.47 -1.31 -7.57
C ARG A 129 5.75 -2.28 -6.62
N ALA A 130 4.87 -1.78 -5.77
CA ALA A 130 4.16 -2.61 -4.81
C ALA A 130 3.10 -3.50 -5.48
N VAL A 131 2.33 -2.98 -6.40
CA VAL A 131 1.22 -3.69 -7.08
C VAL A 131 1.74 -4.75 -8.06
N LEU A 132 2.92 -4.52 -8.67
CA LEU A 132 3.53 -5.45 -9.63
C LEU A 132 4.41 -6.51 -8.97
N ALA A 133 4.66 -6.43 -7.68
CA ALA A 133 5.33 -7.48 -6.93
C ALA A 133 4.51 -8.78 -6.89
N GLU A 134 5.15 -9.88 -6.52
CA GLU A 134 4.43 -11.10 -6.12
C GLU A 134 4.11 -11.01 -4.63
N TYR A 135 2.82 -11.01 -4.30
CA TYR A 135 2.37 -10.92 -2.92
C TYR A 135 1.10 -11.74 -2.68
N ASP A 136 0.91 -12.13 -1.45
CA ASP A 136 -0.32 -12.73 -0.93
C ASP A 136 -1.19 -11.65 -0.26
N ILE A 137 -0.56 -10.63 0.34
CA ILE A 137 -1.24 -9.47 0.94
C ILE A 137 -0.52 -8.18 0.53
N LEU A 138 -1.29 -7.18 0.12
CA LEU A 138 -0.82 -5.83 -0.19
C LEU A 138 -1.30 -4.84 0.87
N PHE A 139 -0.37 -4.10 1.45
CA PHE A 139 -0.66 -3.01 2.39
C PHE A 139 -0.40 -1.66 1.74
N LEU A 140 -1.35 -0.72 1.87
CA LEU A 140 -1.25 0.60 1.27
C LEU A 140 -1.52 1.69 2.34
N ASP A 141 -0.51 2.50 2.65
CA ASP A 141 -0.64 3.62 3.58
C ASP A 141 -0.76 4.93 2.80
N GLU A 142 -1.96 5.50 2.76
CA GLU A 142 -2.34 6.71 2.02
C GLU A 142 -1.83 6.69 0.55
N PRO A 143 -2.15 5.66 -0.26
CA PRO A 143 -1.49 5.40 -1.55
C PRO A 143 -1.65 6.50 -2.59
N PHE A 144 -2.68 7.34 -2.49
CA PHE A 144 -3.01 8.37 -3.48
C PHE A 144 -2.75 9.80 -2.99
N LYS A 145 -2.14 9.94 -1.82
CA LYS A 145 -1.81 11.24 -1.24
C LYS A 145 -0.91 12.07 -2.14
N GLY A 146 -1.25 13.35 -2.29
CA GLY A 146 -0.46 14.30 -3.08
C GLY A 146 -0.63 14.18 -4.59
N LEU A 147 -1.60 13.39 -5.07
CA LEU A 147 -2.01 13.36 -6.46
C LEU A 147 -3.14 14.39 -6.71
N ASP A 148 -3.09 15.04 -7.89
CA ASP A 148 -4.21 15.82 -8.38
C ASP A 148 -5.42 14.91 -8.71
N GLU A 149 -6.60 15.51 -8.86
CA GLU A 149 -7.87 14.77 -8.98
C GLU A 149 -7.88 13.79 -10.15
N ASP A 150 -7.48 14.25 -11.35
CA ASP A 150 -7.53 13.43 -12.57
C ASP A 150 -6.51 12.28 -12.50
N THR A 151 -5.30 12.57 -12.03
CA THR A 151 -4.26 11.58 -11.82
C THR A 151 -4.68 10.57 -10.76
N ARG A 152 -5.30 11.03 -9.66
CA ARG A 152 -5.78 10.17 -8.58
C ARG A 152 -6.80 9.18 -9.09
N LEU A 153 -7.83 9.63 -9.80
CA LEU A 153 -8.88 8.75 -10.35
C LEU A 153 -8.26 7.67 -11.25
N ARG A 154 -7.42 8.09 -12.19
CA ARG A 154 -6.71 7.18 -13.11
C ARG A 154 -5.89 6.11 -12.36
N VAL A 155 -5.16 6.51 -11.31
CA VAL A 155 -4.33 5.60 -10.51
C VAL A 155 -5.19 4.68 -9.64
N MET A 156 -6.32 5.15 -9.13
CA MET A 156 -7.31 4.34 -8.40
C MET A 156 -7.91 3.27 -9.30
N GLU A 157 -8.35 3.61 -10.51
CA GLU A 157 -8.88 2.66 -11.50
C GLU A 157 -7.85 1.58 -11.83
N TYR A 158 -6.61 2.00 -12.08
CA TYR A 158 -5.49 1.07 -12.31
C TYR A 158 -5.29 0.13 -11.10
N THR A 159 -5.24 0.69 -9.90
CA THR A 159 -5.04 -0.08 -8.66
C THR A 159 -6.16 -1.09 -8.47
N LYS A 160 -7.43 -0.68 -8.60
CA LYS A 160 -8.60 -1.56 -8.49
C LYS A 160 -8.51 -2.74 -9.45
N LYS A 161 -8.16 -2.46 -10.71
CA LYS A 161 -7.98 -3.51 -11.74
C LYS A 161 -6.89 -4.50 -11.37
N MET A 162 -5.74 -4.01 -10.90
CA MET A 162 -4.57 -4.85 -10.63
C MET A 162 -4.69 -5.64 -9.32
N THR A 163 -5.54 -5.18 -8.40
CA THR A 163 -5.76 -5.82 -7.10
C THR A 163 -7.05 -6.63 -7.02
N ALA A 164 -7.80 -6.75 -8.12
CA ALA A 164 -9.03 -7.55 -8.16
C ALA A 164 -8.79 -8.99 -7.70
N GLY A 165 -9.55 -9.44 -6.70
CA GLY A 165 -9.42 -10.77 -6.10
C GLY A 165 -8.15 -10.98 -5.25
N LYS A 166 -7.40 -9.92 -4.94
CA LYS A 166 -6.25 -9.94 -4.04
C LYS A 166 -6.63 -9.47 -2.64
N THR A 167 -5.89 -9.93 -1.64
CA THR A 167 -6.04 -9.41 -0.28
C THR A 167 -5.32 -8.08 -0.19
N VAL A 168 -6.08 -7.01 0.09
CA VAL A 168 -5.55 -5.65 0.24
C VAL A 168 -6.01 -5.06 1.55
N VAL A 169 -5.10 -4.44 2.28
CA VAL A 169 -5.41 -3.64 3.47
C VAL A 169 -4.88 -2.24 3.23
N PHE A 170 -5.75 -1.25 3.23
CA PHE A 170 -5.32 0.10 2.96
C PHE A 170 -5.87 1.11 3.96
N VAL A 171 -5.07 2.15 4.18
CA VAL A 171 -5.39 3.29 5.02
C VAL A 171 -5.58 4.50 4.14
N THR A 172 -6.69 5.19 4.33
CA THR A 172 -6.96 6.50 3.74
C THR A 172 -7.83 7.33 4.67
N HIS A 173 -7.82 8.64 4.47
CA HIS A 173 -8.75 9.59 5.10
C HIS A 173 -9.75 10.18 4.11
N ASP A 174 -9.64 9.84 2.81
CA ASP A 174 -10.55 10.31 1.75
C ASP A 174 -11.68 9.28 1.54
N SER A 175 -12.92 9.72 1.75
CA SER A 175 -14.11 8.86 1.59
C SER A 175 -14.25 8.28 0.18
N ARG A 176 -13.85 9.03 -0.83
CA ARG A 176 -13.95 8.59 -2.23
C ARG A 176 -13.03 7.42 -2.54
N GLU A 177 -11.89 7.32 -1.86
CA GLU A 177 -10.95 6.23 -2.06
C GLU A 177 -11.50 4.91 -1.53
N PHE A 178 -12.11 4.91 -0.33
CA PHE A 178 -12.67 3.67 0.19
C PHE A 178 -14.00 3.31 -0.47
N ASP A 179 -14.86 4.28 -0.82
CA ASP A 179 -16.10 4.01 -1.58
C ASP A 179 -15.79 3.36 -2.94
N PHE A 180 -14.66 3.71 -3.54
CA PHE A 180 -14.24 3.19 -4.83
C PHE A 180 -13.52 1.83 -4.75
N LEU A 181 -12.65 1.64 -3.75
CA LEU A 181 -11.71 0.51 -3.70
C LEU A 181 -12.10 -0.57 -2.70
N ALA A 182 -12.76 -0.23 -1.58
CA ALA A 182 -12.99 -1.15 -0.49
C ALA A 182 -14.19 -2.06 -0.70
N ASP A 183 -14.04 -3.33 -0.36
CA ASP A 183 -15.15 -4.26 -0.15
C ASP A 183 -15.68 -4.15 1.29
N ARG A 184 -14.82 -3.70 2.21
CA ARG A 184 -15.10 -3.57 3.64
C ARG A 184 -14.40 -2.36 4.22
N VAL A 185 -15.01 -1.79 5.25
CA VAL A 185 -14.45 -0.68 6.02
C VAL A 185 -14.38 -1.07 7.49
N ILE A 186 -13.25 -0.79 8.12
CA ILE A 186 -13.00 -0.95 9.55
C ILE A 186 -12.69 0.44 10.10
N GLU A 187 -13.36 0.84 11.15
CA GLU A 187 -13.09 2.09 11.85
C GLU A 187 -12.17 1.84 13.06
N LEU A 188 -11.13 2.72 13.19
CA LEU A 188 -10.13 2.67 14.25
C LEU A 188 -10.30 3.84 15.21
#